data_b39b37b95480859161da3b0c89ea0115
#
_entry.id   b39b37b95480859161da3b0c89ea0115
#
_cell.length_a   1.000
_cell.length_b   1.000
_cell.length_c   1.000
_cell.angle_alpha   90.00
_cell.angle_beta   90.00
_cell.angle_gamma   90.00
#
_symmetry.space_group_name_H-M   'P 1'
#
loop_
_entity.id
_entity.type
_entity.pdbx_description
1 polymer ?
#
loop_
_entity_poly.entity_id
_entity_poly.type
_entity_poly.pdbx_seq_one_letter_code
_entity_poly.pdbx_strand_id
1 'polypeptide(L)'
;METGAAAPICPFCARFRYTIPMRVCLRISKFLLLLSILCVTLALGAFADEGPLDTAKPTGITAEEIIRRFAAKEKEFKDARDQYTFRQSVTVQTVDGDTVTGEYREVFDVQFDDRGKHLENVVFAPQSSLENGGISMSPEDIDDIRHKLPFVLTSEDVGEYDVLYVGQQQEDELHCYVFDIAPKQIQGKKRYFQGRIWVDDKDYQIVKTFGKTVPETRVKKNGKGNENLFPKFTTWREQIDGKYWFPTYTKADDILHFHTGDIHIREIVKYTDYQRFGSNVKITYEGKEVQKDQNGQEKPADSKSEEKPKE
;
A
#
# COMPACT_ATOMS: atom_id res chain seq x y z
N MET A 1 58.70 -38.28 -52.58
CA MET A 1 59.57 -37.72 -51.53
C MET A 1 58.73 -36.91 -50.60
N GLU A 2 58.66 -37.30 -49.49
CA GLU A 2 58.70 -37.18 -48.07
C GLU A 2 57.36 -37.58 -47.43
N THR A 3 57.21 -38.67 -46.82
CA THR A 3 57.35 -39.16 -45.47
C THR A 3 56.66 -38.27 -44.42
N GLY A 4 55.43 -38.64 -44.16
CA GLY A 4 54.62 -38.09 -43.07
C GLY A 4 54.69 -38.99 -41.81
N ALA A 5 55.06 -38.46 -40.67
CA ALA A 5 55.14 -39.15 -39.38
C ALA A 5 53.76 -39.29 -38.75
N ALA A 6 53.42 -40.51 -38.31
CA ALA A 6 52.23 -40.80 -37.52
C ALA A 6 52.48 -40.48 -36.03
N ALA A 7 51.60 -39.77 -35.41
CA ALA A 7 51.58 -39.53 -33.96
C ALA A 7 50.90 -40.72 -33.24
N PRO A 8 51.31 -41.07 -32.02
CA PRO A 8 50.83 -42.27 -31.31
C PRO A 8 49.44 -42.02 -30.68
N ILE A 9 48.55 -42.99 -30.80
CA ILE A 9 47.23 -43.05 -30.23
C ILE A 9 47.37 -43.41 -28.73
N CYS A 10 46.84 -42.58 -27.85
CA CYS A 10 46.80 -42.82 -26.42
C CYS A 10 45.66 -43.83 -26.08
N PRO A 11 45.95 -44.96 -25.43
CA PRO A 11 44.91 -45.96 -25.14
C PRO A 11 44.36 -45.82 -23.71
N PHE A 12 43.65 -44.74 -23.40
CA PHE A 12 42.97 -44.63 -22.11
C PHE A 12 41.68 -43.79 -22.19
N CYS A 13 40.71 -44.28 -22.98
CA CYS A 13 39.31 -43.81 -22.86
C CYS A 13 38.47 -45.06 -22.54
N ALA A 14 38.49 -45.48 -21.28
CA ALA A 14 37.54 -46.43 -20.76
C ALA A 14 36.16 -45.74 -20.66
N ARG A 15 35.29 -46.01 -21.64
CA ARG A 15 33.88 -45.62 -21.59
C ARG A 15 33.20 -46.39 -20.47
N PHE A 16 33.00 -45.74 -19.30
CA PHE A 16 32.03 -46.16 -18.32
C PHE A 16 30.63 -45.96 -18.87
N ARG A 17 30.04 -47.02 -19.46
CA ARG A 17 28.59 -47.07 -19.76
C ARG A 17 27.86 -47.41 -18.46
N TYR A 18 27.37 -46.38 -17.77
CA TYR A 18 26.35 -46.59 -16.75
C TYR A 18 25.03 -46.97 -17.44
N THR A 19 24.73 -48.22 -17.50
CA THR A 19 23.41 -48.75 -17.85
C THR A 19 22.52 -48.62 -16.59
N ILE A 20 21.79 -47.51 -16.47
CA ILE A 20 20.75 -47.33 -15.46
C ILE A 20 19.65 -48.35 -15.80
N PRO A 21 19.27 -49.26 -14.90
CA PRO A 21 18.23 -50.24 -15.19
C PRO A 21 16.91 -49.51 -15.46
N MET A 22 16.25 -49.87 -16.56
CA MET A 22 15.01 -49.23 -17.08
C MET A 22 13.90 -49.07 -16.03
N ARG A 23 13.89 -49.94 -14.99
CA ARG A 23 12.95 -49.85 -13.85
C ARG A 23 13.23 -48.67 -12.91
N VAL A 24 14.48 -48.20 -12.80
CA VAL A 24 14.87 -47.04 -11.98
C VAL A 24 14.50 -45.77 -12.73
N CYS A 25 14.72 -45.69 -14.05
CA CYS A 25 14.32 -44.58 -14.89
C CYS A 25 12.79 -44.35 -14.85
N LEU A 26 12.01 -45.43 -14.87
CA LEU A 26 10.53 -45.35 -14.82
C LEU A 26 10.01 -44.88 -13.45
N ARG A 27 10.70 -45.19 -12.35
CA ARG A 27 10.37 -44.71 -11.01
C ARG A 27 10.73 -43.26 -10.82
N ILE A 28 11.87 -42.79 -11.34
CA ILE A 28 12.31 -41.41 -11.29
C ILE A 28 11.37 -40.53 -12.14
N SER A 29 10.98 -40.99 -13.33
CA SER A 29 10.03 -40.29 -14.20
C SER A 29 8.64 -40.13 -13.54
N LYS A 30 8.12 -41.15 -12.87
CA LYS A 30 6.85 -41.08 -12.13
C LYS A 30 6.95 -40.13 -10.93
N PHE A 31 8.08 -40.12 -10.22
CA PHE A 31 8.31 -39.21 -9.09
C PHE A 31 8.41 -37.73 -9.52
N LEU A 32 9.11 -37.46 -10.63
CA LEU A 32 9.18 -36.14 -11.23
C LEU A 32 7.82 -35.67 -11.76
N LEU A 33 7.02 -36.56 -12.33
CA LEU A 33 5.68 -36.24 -12.79
C LEU A 33 4.73 -35.93 -11.61
N LEU A 34 4.80 -36.69 -10.52
CA LEU A 34 4.04 -36.41 -9.29
C LEU A 34 4.47 -35.11 -8.62
N LEU A 35 5.77 -34.82 -8.60
CA LEU A 35 6.29 -33.56 -8.06
C LEU A 35 5.86 -32.35 -8.90
N SER A 36 5.83 -32.48 -10.23
CA SER A 36 5.36 -31.42 -11.12
C SER A 36 3.86 -31.16 -10.98
N ILE A 37 3.05 -32.21 -10.80
CA ILE A 37 1.61 -32.10 -10.54
C ILE A 37 1.37 -31.43 -9.17
N LEU A 38 2.15 -31.77 -8.15
CA LEU A 38 2.06 -31.16 -6.82
C LEU A 38 2.45 -29.66 -6.85
N CYS A 39 3.48 -29.28 -7.63
CA CYS A 39 3.84 -27.88 -7.82
C CYS A 39 2.76 -27.07 -8.58
N VAL A 40 2.09 -27.67 -9.56
CA VAL A 40 1.01 -27.02 -10.31
C VAL A 40 -0.23 -26.82 -9.44
N THR A 41 -0.54 -27.75 -8.56
CA THR A 41 -1.69 -27.61 -7.62
C THR A 41 -1.44 -26.57 -6.52
N LEU A 42 -0.18 -26.36 -6.11
CA LEU A 42 0.19 -25.31 -5.15
C LEU A 42 0.19 -23.90 -5.79
N ALA A 43 0.37 -23.79 -7.10
CA ALA A 43 0.35 -22.51 -7.81
C ALA A 43 -1.06 -21.98 -8.13
N LEU A 44 -2.11 -22.79 -7.98
CA LEU A 44 -3.51 -22.40 -8.25
C LEU A 44 -4.23 -21.79 -7.04
N GLY A 45 -3.57 -21.59 -5.92
CA GLY A 45 -4.19 -21.18 -4.65
C GLY A 45 -3.95 -19.78 -4.16
N ALA A 46 -3.43 -18.87 -4.97
CA ALA A 46 -3.08 -17.51 -4.52
C ALA A 46 -3.72 -16.39 -5.37
N PHE A 47 -4.98 -16.52 -5.71
CA PHE A 47 -5.80 -15.35 -6.01
C PHE A 47 -6.58 -15.06 -4.74
N ALA A 48 -6.17 -14.03 -4.02
CA ALA A 48 -6.97 -13.39 -3.00
C ALA A 48 -8.22 -12.87 -3.70
N ASP A 49 -9.36 -13.51 -3.48
CA ASP A 49 -10.63 -13.19 -4.11
C ASP A 49 -11.56 -12.65 -3.04
N GLU A 50 -12.19 -11.52 -3.35
CA GLU A 50 -13.25 -10.99 -2.50
C GLU A 50 -14.36 -12.06 -2.40
N GLY A 51 -14.66 -12.51 -1.20
CA GLY A 51 -15.76 -13.41 -0.95
C GLY A 51 -17.11 -12.77 -1.32
N PRO A 52 -18.16 -13.57 -1.47
CA PRO A 52 -19.50 -13.02 -1.69
C PRO A 52 -19.96 -12.19 -0.49
N LEU A 53 -20.66 -11.09 -0.76
CA LEU A 53 -21.26 -10.27 0.29
C LEU A 53 -22.44 -11.00 0.94
N ASP A 54 -22.34 -11.30 2.24
CA ASP A 54 -23.44 -11.80 3.06
C ASP A 54 -24.20 -10.63 3.69
N THR A 55 -25.42 -10.40 3.28
CA THR A 55 -26.29 -9.31 3.74
C THR A 55 -27.00 -9.59 5.07
N ALA A 56 -26.72 -10.73 5.71
CA ALA A 56 -27.29 -11.04 7.01
C ALA A 56 -26.87 -10.01 8.07
N LYS A 57 -27.73 -9.82 9.05
CA LYS A 57 -27.39 -8.95 10.19
C LYS A 57 -26.23 -9.54 10.99
N PRO A 58 -25.36 -8.71 11.59
CA PRO A 58 -24.27 -9.20 12.38
C PRO A 58 -24.78 -9.96 13.60
N THR A 59 -24.11 -11.05 13.96
CA THR A 59 -24.52 -11.90 15.09
C THR A 59 -23.83 -11.44 16.38
N GLY A 60 -24.61 -11.27 17.46
CA GLY A 60 -24.06 -10.94 18.78
C GLY A 60 -23.64 -9.48 18.99
N ILE A 61 -23.76 -8.63 17.95
CA ILE A 61 -23.43 -7.21 18.01
C ILE A 61 -24.37 -6.42 17.09
N THR A 62 -24.65 -5.15 17.39
CA THR A 62 -25.46 -4.30 16.50
C THR A 62 -24.58 -3.49 15.55
N ALA A 63 -25.16 -3.04 14.42
CA ALA A 63 -24.46 -2.19 13.48
C ALA A 63 -23.98 -0.88 14.13
N GLU A 64 -24.80 -0.29 14.98
CA GLU A 64 -24.49 0.93 15.72
C GLU A 64 -23.29 0.74 16.67
N GLU A 65 -23.22 -0.42 17.32
CA GLU A 65 -22.09 -0.75 18.19
C GLU A 65 -20.80 -0.98 17.38
N ILE A 66 -20.88 -1.59 16.19
CA ILE A 66 -19.74 -1.73 15.28
C ILE A 66 -19.25 -0.35 14.85
N ILE A 67 -20.17 0.54 14.43
CA ILE A 67 -19.86 1.91 14.04
C ILE A 67 -19.15 2.65 15.17
N ARG A 68 -19.66 2.56 16.39
CA ARG A 68 -19.04 3.19 17.56
C ARG A 68 -17.62 2.69 17.79
N ARG A 69 -17.39 1.37 17.66
CA ARG A 69 -16.08 0.75 17.89
C ARG A 69 -15.09 1.15 16.81
N PHE A 70 -15.46 1.03 15.55
CA PHE A 70 -14.51 1.38 14.49
C PHE A 70 -14.18 2.88 14.48
N ALA A 71 -15.15 3.75 14.74
CA ALA A 71 -14.90 5.19 14.82
C ALA A 71 -13.94 5.56 15.98
N ALA A 72 -14.04 4.85 17.12
CA ALA A 72 -13.08 4.99 18.20
C ALA A 72 -11.68 4.49 17.82
N LYS A 73 -11.60 3.35 17.10
CA LYS A 73 -10.33 2.81 16.59
C LYS A 73 -9.70 3.70 15.53
N GLU A 74 -10.48 4.29 14.66
CA GLU A 74 -9.97 5.25 13.66
C GLU A 74 -9.43 6.53 14.33
N LYS A 75 -10.01 6.95 15.48
CA LYS A 75 -9.41 8.03 16.28
C LYS A 75 -8.06 7.62 16.86
N GLU A 76 -7.97 6.43 17.48
CA GLU A 76 -6.70 5.89 17.99
C GLU A 76 -5.65 5.79 16.86
N PHE A 77 -6.06 5.33 15.68
CA PHE A 77 -5.19 5.23 14.49
C PHE A 77 -4.72 6.61 14.05
N LYS A 78 -5.61 7.61 13.94
CA LYS A 78 -5.27 8.98 13.55
C LYS A 78 -4.23 9.57 14.49
N ASP A 79 -4.46 9.46 15.81
CA ASP A 79 -3.54 9.95 16.83
C ASP A 79 -2.17 9.21 16.80
N ALA A 80 -2.20 7.90 16.49
CA ALA A 80 -0.98 7.11 16.34
C ALA A 80 -0.21 7.47 15.07
N ARG A 81 -0.91 7.63 13.92
CA ARG A 81 -0.30 7.99 12.63
C ARG A 81 0.51 9.26 12.72
N ASP A 82 0.06 10.22 13.53
CA ASP A 82 0.78 11.47 13.76
C ASP A 82 2.15 11.29 14.45
N GLN A 83 2.48 10.06 14.88
CA GLN A 83 3.78 9.68 15.46
C GLN A 83 4.65 8.84 14.51
N TYR A 84 4.24 8.65 13.25
CA TYR A 84 4.99 7.85 12.29
C TYR A 84 5.56 8.72 11.17
N THR A 85 6.76 8.37 10.75
CA THR A 85 7.35 8.82 9.48
C THR A 85 7.03 7.79 8.41
N PHE A 86 6.94 8.20 7.16
CA PHE A 86 6.72 7.30 6.02
C PHE A 86 7.11 8.00 4.71
N ARG A 87 7.26 7.20 3.67
CA ARG A 87 7.44 7.68 2.30
C ARG A 87 6.15 7.50 1.52
N GLN A 88 5.74 8.53 0.80
CA GLN A 88 4.62 8.47 -0.14
C GLN A 88 5.13 8.67 -1.57
N SER A 89 4.73 7.77 -2.47
CA SER A 89 5.01 7.87 -3.90
C SER A 89 3.71 7.97 -4.67
N VAL A 90 3.53 9.04 -5.41
CA VAL A 90 2.34 9.36 -6.19
C VAL A 90 2.67 9.24 -7.68
N THR A 91 1.83 8.57 -8.43
CA THR A 91 1.85 8.53 -9.90
C THR A 91 0.43 8.71 -10.40
N VAL A 92 0.20 9.75 -11.21
CA VAL A 92 -1.06 10.00 -11.91
C VAL A 92 -0.78 10.02 -13.40
N GLN A 93 -1.53 9.24 -14.18
CA GLN A 93 -1.34 9.11 -15.62
C GLN A 93 -2.66 9.33 -16.35
N THR A 94 -2.59 10.01 -17.48
CA THR A 94 -3.64 9.97 -18.50
C THR A 94 -3.30 8.91 -19.54
N VAL A 95 -4.32 8.19 -20.03
CA VAL A 95 -4.13 7.00 -20.87
C VAL A 95 -5.05 7.07 -22.09
N ASP A 96 -4.53 6.75 -23.26
CA ASP A 96 -5.29 6.50 -24.48
C ASP A 96 -5.02 5.06 -24.95
N GLY A 97 -6.02 4.19 -24.81
CA GLY A 97 -5.83 2.75 -24.93
C GLY A 97 -4.78 2.24 -23.93
N ASP A 98 -3.68 1.69 -24.42
CA ASP A 98 -2.55 1.23 -23.61
C ASP A 98 -1.40 2.27 -23.49
N THR A 99 -1.55 3.43 -24.12
CA THR A 99 -0.49 4.45 -24.17
C THR A 99 -0.68 5.51 -23.11
N VAL A 100 0.36 5.77 -22.32
CA VAL A 100 0.40 6.91 -21.40
C VAL A 100 0.62 8.19 -22.20
N THR A 101 -0.31 9.13 -22.10
CA THR A 101 -0.28 10.41 -22.83
C THR A 101 0.23 11.57 -21.96
N GLY A 102 0.13 11.45 -20.65
CA GLY A 102 0.64 12.41 -19.69
C GLY A 102 0.87 11.78 -18.34
N GLU A 103 1.79 12.34 -17.56
CA GLU A 103 2.16 11.81 -16.25
C GLU A 103 2.51 12.91 -15.25
N TYR A 104 2.06 12.73 -14.01
CA TYR A 104 2.54 13.41 -12.83
C TYR A 104 3.15 12.40 -11.88
N ARG A 105 4.32 12.72 -11.34
CA ARG A 105 5.00 11.88 -10.34
C ARG A 105 5.53 12.73 -9.21
N GLU A 106 5.38 12.22 -8.00
CA GLU A 106 5.97 12.85 -6.82
C GLU A 106 6.34 11.79 -5.80
N VAL A 107 7.48 11.97 -5.15
CA VAL A 107 7.88 11.18 -3.98
C VAL A 107 8.27 12.15 -2.89
N PHE A 108 7.69 11.98 -1.72
CA PHE A 108 8.04 12.77 -0.55
C PHE A 108 8.08 11.91 0.72
N ASP A 109 8.90 12.36 1.67
CA ASP A 109 9.03 11.77 2.98
C ASP A 109 8.26 12.64 3.99
N VAL A 110 7.37 12.01 4.74
CA VAL A 110 6.74 12.61 5.91
C VAL A 110 7.63 12.31 7.11
N GLN A 111 8.19 13.35 7.70
CA GLN A 111 9.16 13.29 8.80
C GLN A 111 8.74 14.23 9.93
N PHE A 112 9.54 14.26 10.99
CA PHE A 112 9.39 15.23 12.07
C PHE A 112 10.53 16.24 12.04
N ASP A 113 10.21 17.51 12.28
CA ASP A 113 11.21 18.53 12.55
C ASP A 113 11.77 18.38 14.00
N ASP A 114 12.76 19.19 14.34
CA ASP A 114 13.38 19.20 15.67
C ASP A 114 12.39 19.52 16.81
N ARG A 115 11.21 20.01 16.47
CA ARG A 115 10.13 20.37 17.40
C ARG A 115 9.02 19.33 17.47
N GLY A 116 9.16 18.21 16.72
CA GLY A 116 8.19 17.15 16.64
C GLY A 116 6.96 17.48 15.77
N LYS A 117 7.08 18.48 14.87
CA LYS A 117 6.05 18.81 13.90
C LYS A 117 6.28 18.03 12.60
N HIS A 118 5.22 17.53 11.98
CA HIS A 118 5.31 16.91 10.65
C HIS A 118 5.87 17.88 9.62
N LEU A 119 6.84 17.39 8.85
CA LEU A 119 7.48 18.05 7.75
C LEU A 119 7.43 17.14 6.53
N GLU A 120 6.93 17.66 5.42
CA GLU A 120 6.98 16.99 4.12
C GLU A 120 8.24 17.41 3.38
N ASN A 121 9.07 16.46 3.06
CA ASN A 121 10.29 16.66 2.30
C ASN A 121 10.15 16.02 0.91
N VAL A 122 10.07 16.85 -0.13
CA VAL A 122 9.97 16.37 -1.51
C VAL A 122 11.32 15.79 -1.93
N VAL A 123 11.33 14.50 -2.23
CA VAL A 123 12.53 13.74 -2.67
C VAL A 123 12.65 13.74 -4.19
N PHE A 124 11.51 13.66 -4.89
CA PHE A 124 11.46 13.59 -6.34
C PHE A 124 10.15 14.18 -6.85
N ALA A 125 10.23 15.18 -7.72
CA ALA A 125 9.08 15.80 -8.36
C ALA A 125 9.49 16.35 -9.75
N PRO A 126 9.48 15.51 -10.79
CA PRO A 126 9.78 15.98 -12.14
C PRO A 126 8.64 16.87 -12.67
N GLN A 127 8.92 17.63 -13.71
CA GLN A 127 7.89 18.42 -14.36
C GLN A 127 6.75 17.53 -14.85
N SER A 128 5.51 17.89 -14.51
CA SER A 128 4.31 17.20 -14.98
C SER A 128 4.12 17.32 -16.48
N SER A 129 3.71 16.24 -17.11
CA SER A 129 3.27 16.23 -18.52
C SER A 129 1.77 15.94 -18.67
N LEU A 130 0.97 16.00 -17.59
CA LEU A 130 -0.47 15.75 -17.63
C LEU A 130 -1.23 16.64 -18.60
N GLU A 131 -0.75 17.86 -18.83
CA GLU A 131 -1.34 18.79 -19.80
C GLU A 131 -1.33 18.23 -21.23
N ASN A 132 -0.33 17.40 -21.58
CA ASN A 132 -0.29 16.71 -22.87
C ASN A 132 -1.45 15.71 -23.01
N GLY A 133 -1.92 15.15 -21.89
CA GLY A 133 -3.06 14.25 -21.80
C GLY A 133 -4.39 14.96 -21.54
N GLY A 134 -4.42 16.28 -21.58
CA GLY A 134 -5.64 17.11 -21.53
C GLY A 134 -6.12 17.50 -20.14
N ILE A 135 -5.37 17.22 -19.07
CA ILE A 135 -5.71 17.65 -17.70
C ILE A 135 -4.57 18.38 -17.02
N SER A 136 -4.93 19.22 -16.05
CA SER A 136 -4.00 19.79 -15.09
C SER A 136 -4.54 19.59 -13.67
N MET A 137 -3.65 19.40 -12.71
CA MET A 137 -3.99 19.26 -11.30
C MET A 137 -3.86 20.62 -10.60
N SER A 138 -4.87 20.99 -9.84
CA SER A 138 -4.81 22.16 -8.97
C SER A 138 -4.01 21.83 -7.69
N PRO A 139 -3.52 22.84 -6.95
CA PRO A 139 -2.92 22.63 -5.64
C PRO A 139 -3.84 21.85 -4.68
N GLU A 140 -5.16 22.08 -4.76
CA GLU A 140 -6.15 21.38 -3.96
C GLU A 140 -6.27 19.90 -4.33
N ASP A 141 -6.10 19.54 -5.61
CA ASP A 141 -6.09 18.14 -6.05
C ASP A 141 -4.85 17.40 -5.54
N ILE A 142 -3.70 18.07 -5.57
CA ILE A 142 -2.44 17.54 -5.01
C ILE A 142 -2.58 17.35 -3.49
N ASP A 143 -3.17 18.32 -2.78
CA ASP A 143 -3.43 18.22 -1.34
C ASP A 143 -4.35 17.05 -0.99
N ASP A 144 -5.39 16.83 -1.79
CA ASP A 144 -6.29 15.69 -1.59
C ASP A 144 -5.57 14.35 -1.76
N ILE A 145 -4.73 14.21 -2.79
CA ILE A 145 -3.96 12.98 -3.01
C ILE A 145 -2.97 12.73 -1.86
N ARG A 146 -2.34 13.78 -1.35
CA ARG A 146 -1.40 13.67 -0.24
C ARG A 146 -2.06 13.31 1.09
N HIS A 147 -3.22 13.90 1.39
CA HIS A 147 -3.75 13.90 2.76
C HIS A 147 -5.11 13.22 2.92
N LYS A 148 -5.94 13.11 1.85
CA LYS A 148 -7.34 12.67 1.97
C LYS A 148 -7.62 11.29 1.41
N LEU A 149 -6.79 10.77 0.48
CA LEU A 149 -6.98 9.41 -0.05
C LEU A 149 -6.94 8.33 1.05
N PRO A 150 -6.07 8.43 2.08
CA PRO A 150 -6.17 7.56 3.25
C PRO A 150 -7.33 7.99 4.14
N PHE A 151 -8.56 7.72 3.69
CA PHE A 151 -9.76 8.10 4.43
C PHE A 151 -9.76 7.53 5.85
N VAL A 152 -10.10 8.38 6.83
CA VAL A 152 -10.23 8.05 8.25
C VAL A 152 -11.58 8.59 8.73
N LEU A 153 -12.37 7.76 9.43
CA LEU A 153 -13.67 8.15 9.96
C LEU A 153 -13.69 8.03 11.48
N THR A 154 -13.28 9.11 12.14
CA THR A 154 -13.15 9.14 13.60
C THR A 154 -14.49 9.30 14.30
N SER A 155 -14.49 9.08 15.62
CA SER A 155 -15.66 9.36 16.50
C SER A 155 -16.09 10.83 16.47
N GLU A 156 -15.21 11.74 16.10
CA GLU A 156 -15.52 13.18 15.95
C GLU A 156 -16.21 13.45 14.62
N ASP A 157 -15.84 12.72 13.56
CA ASP A 157 -16.29 12.97 12.18
C ASP A 157 -17.50 12.11 11.78
N VAL A 158 -17.73 10.96 12.43
CA VAL A 158 -18.79 10.00 12.06
C VAL A 158 -20.18 10.62 12.08
N GLY A 159 -20.40 11.64 12.90
CA GLY A 159 -21.66 12.38 12.96
C GLY A 159 -22.02 13.14 11.69
N GLU A 160 -21.03 13.47 10.84
CA GLU A 160 -21.23 14.15 9.55
C GLU A 160 -21.68 13.18 8.42
N TYR A 161 -21.63 11.87 8.67
CA TYR A 161 -21.92 10.85 7.68
C TYR A 161 -23.16 10.02 8.00
N ASP A 162 -23.88 9.62 6.97
CA ASP A 162 -24.76 8.47 7.00
C ASP A 162 -23.90 7.21 6.80
N VAL A 163 -24.01 6.28 7.74
CA VAL A 163 -23.25 5.02 7.75
C VAL A 163 -24.25 3.88 7.73
N LEU A 164 -24.32 3.17 6.61
CA LEU A 164 -25.28 2.09 6.37
C LEU A 164 -24.55 0.74 6.39
N TYR A 165 -24.93 -0.13 7.31
CA TYR A 165 -24.47 -1.51 7.29
C TYR A 165 -25.01 -2.25 6.06
N VAL A 166 -24.13 -2.91 5.29
CA VAL A 166 -24.47 -3.60 4.05
C VAL A 166 -24.40 -5.12 4.21
N GLY A 167 -23.49 -5.58 5.07
CA GLY A 167 -23.30 -7.03 5.26
C GLY A 167 -21.91 -7.36 5.82
N GLN A 168 -21.53 -8.62 5.61
CA GLN A 168 -20.20 -9.13 5.92
C GLN A 168 -19.57 -9.71 4.66
N GLN A 169 -18.25 -9.60 4.55
CA GLN A 169 -17.51 -10.09 3.39
C GLN A 169 -16.12 -10.57 3.82
N GLN A 170 -15.65 -11.62 3.19
CA GLN A 170 -14.24 -12.00 3.30
C GLN A 170 -13.43 -11.15 2.34
N GLU A 171 -12.38 -10.54 2.87
CA GLU A 171 -11.37 -9.79 2.13
C GLU A 171 -10.02 -10.40 2.44
N ASP A 172 -9.43 -11.13 1.49
CA ASP A 172 -8.27 -12.00 1.71
C ASP A 172 -8.52 -12.98 2.89
N GLU A 173 -7.69 -12.95 3.93
CA GLU A 173 -7.85 -13.75 5.14
C GLU A 173 -8.72 -13.10 6.22
N LEU A 174 -9.25 -11.91 5.98
CA LEU A 174 -10.01 -11.14 6.94
C LEU A 174 -11.52 -11.35 6.76
N HIS A 175 -12.23 -11.42 7.87
CA HIS A 175 -13.68 -11.28 7.89
C HIS A 175 -14.03 -9.84 8.24
N CYS A 176 -14.76 -9.17 7.34
CA CYS A 176 -15.03 -7.75 7.47
C CYS A 176 -16.53 -7.46 7.57
N TYR A 177 -16.89 -6.51 8.43
CA TYR A 177 -18.15 -5.81 8.33
C TYR A 177 -18.06 -4.76 7.22
N VAL A 178 -19.10 -4.67 6.41
CA VAL A 178 -19.14 -3.79 5.24
C VAL A 178 -20.16 -2.69 5.46
N PHE A 179 -19.76 -1.44 5.24
CA PHE A 179 -20.62 -0.28 5.35
C PHE A 179 -20.51 0.59 4.10
N ASP A 180 -21.67 1.10 3.64
CA ASP A 180 -21.72 2.20 2.70
C ASP A 180 -21.81 3.52 3.49
N ILE A 181 -21.02 4.51 3.09
CA ILE A 181 -20.95 5.80 3.77
C ILE A 181 -21.11 6.95 2.78
N ALA A 182 -21.82 7.99 3.21
CA ALA A 182 -21.97 9.23 2.46
C ALA A 182 -22.09 10.41 3.41
N PRO A 183 -21.61 11.62 3.05
CA PRO A 183 -21.81 12.79 3.87
C PRO A 183 -23.31 13.14 3.94
N LYS A 184 -23.82 13.46 5.14
CA LYS A 184 -25.22 13.90 5.33
C LYS A 184 -25.52 15.19 4.58
N GLN A 185 -24.53 16.07 4.52
CA GLN A 185 -24.63 17.36 3.85
C GLN A 185 -23.28 17.77 3.28
N ILE A 186 -23.27 18.35 2.10
CA ILE A 186 -22.10 18.99 1.52
C ILE A 186 -22.03 20.45 2.01
N GLN A 187 -21.00 20.77 2.79
CA GLN A 187 -20.82 22.12 3.35
C GLN A 187 -19.80 22.92 2.54
N GLY A 188 -20.29 23.93 1.80
CA GLY A 188 -19.44 24.85 1.08
C GLY A 188 -18.50 24.17 0.08
N LYS A 189 -17.18 24.39 0.25
CA LYS A 189 -16.13 23.78 -0.58
C LYS A 189 -15.47 22.57 0.08
N LYS A 190 -15.93 22.15 1.26
CA LYS A 190 -15.37 20.98 1.96
C LYS A 190 -15.56 19.74 1.09
N ARG A 191 -14.50 18.99 0.92
CA ARG A 191 -14.50 17.72 0.21
C ARG A 191 -14.68 16.59 1.23
N TYR A 192 -15.51 15.63 0.87
CA TYR A 192 -15.85 14.48 1.68
C TYR A 192 -15.57 13.19 0.91
N PHE A 193 -15.42 12.09 1.62
CA PHE A 193 -15.39 10.76 1.02
C PHE A 193 -16.83 10.22 0.91
N GLN A 194 -17.14 9.53 -0.16
CA GLN A 194 -18.36 8.75 -0.35
C GLN A 194 -18.03 7.40 -0.95
N GLY A 195 -18.45 6.31 -0.29
CA GLY A 195 -18.13 4.99 -0.80
C GLY A 195 -18.40 3.88 0.20
N ARG A 196 -17.63 2.82 0.10
CA ARG A 196 -17.71 1.61 0.90
C ARG A 196 -16.44 1.45 1.76
N ILE A 197 -16.63 0.96 2.97
CA ILE A 197 -15.53 0.61 3.88
C ILE A 197 -15.69 -0.82 4.35
N TRP A 198 -14.54 -1.48 4.53
CA TRP A 198 -14.43 -2.80 5.14
C TRP A 198 -13.73 -2.65 6.50
N VAL A 199 -14.36 -3.17 7.52
CA VAL A 199 -13.93 -3.08 8.92
C VAL A 199 -13.67 -4.48 9.43
N ASP A 200 -12.45 -4.79 9.83
CA ASP A 200 -12.09 -6.10 10.40
C ASP A 200 -12.98 -6.43 11.63
N ASP A 201 -13.48 -7.65 11.68
CA ASP A 201 -14.43 -8.09 12.72
C ASP A 201 -13.77 -8.32 14.09
N LYS A 202 -12.44 -8.42 14.15
CA LYS A 202 -11.66 -8.67 15.37
C LYS A 202 -11.23 -7.40 16.08
N ASP A 203 -10.59 -6.50 15.33
CA ASP A 203 -10.00 -5.28 15.91
C ASP A 203 -10.76 -4.00 15.60
N TYR A 204 -11.81 -4.06 14.78
CA TYR A 204 -12.68 -2.95 14.38
C TYR A 204 -11.92 -1.80 13.71
N GLN A 205 -10.85 -2.08 12.97
CA GLN A 205 -10.16 -1.08 12.17
C GLN A 205 -10.58 -1.19 10.70
N ILE A 206 -10.57 -0.07 9.98
CA ILE A 206 -10.81 -0.06 8.55
C ILE A 206 -9.59 -0.66 7.87
N VAL A 207 -9.80 -1.69 7.03
CA VAL A 207 -8.74 -2.39 6.28
C VAL A 207 -8.75 -2.07 4.81
N LYS A 208 -9.91 -1.67 4.27
CA LYS A 208 -10.07 -1.29 2.86
C LYS A 208 -11.15 -0.23 2.72
N THR A 209 -10.95 0.66 1.76
CA THR A 209 -11.97 1.63 1.33
C THR A 209 -12.08 1.62 -0.18
N PHE A 210 -13.31 1.78 -0.71
CA PHE A 210 -13.58 2.00 -2.12
C PHE A 210 -14.58 3.12 -2.27
N GLY A 211 -14.24 4.16 -3.00
CA GLY A 211 -15.12 5.30 -3.16
C GLY A 211 -14.49 6.44 -3.95
N LYS A 212 -15.00 7.62 -3.72
CA LYS A 212 -14.59 8.85 -4.40
C LYS A 212 -14.70 10.06 -3.50
N THR A 213 -14.07 11.13 -3.91
CA THR A 213 -14.24 12.45 -3.30
C THR A 213 -15.53 13.09 -3.82
N VAL A 214 -16.29 13.73 -2.94
CA VAL A 214 -17.49 14.50 -3.28
C VAL A 214 -17.41 15.92 -2.68
N PRO A 215 -18.07 16.93 -3.32
CA PRO A 215 -18.93 16.86 -4.51
C PRO A 215 -18.11 16.63 -5.80
N GLU A 216 -18.66 15.78 -6.67
CA GLU A 216 -18.02 15.38 -7.93
C GLU A 216 -17.97 16.49 -8.98
N THR A 217 -18.87 17.45 -8.85
CA THR A 217 -19.16 18.38 -9.93
C THR A 217 -18.85 19.81 -9.54
N ARG A 218 -18.12 20.52 -10.40
CA ARG A 218 -18.15 21.97 -10.39
C ARG A 218 -19.41 22.44 -11.13
N VAL A 219 -20.39 22.89 -10.39
CA VAL A 219 -21.56 23.53 -10.99
C VAL A 219 -21.08 24.82 -11.67
N LYS A 220 -21.02 24.84 -13.00
CA LYS A 220 -20.79 26.09 -13.74
C LYS A 220 -21.98 27.03 -13.52
N LYS A 221 -21.68 28.33 -13.34
CA LYS A 221 -22.62 29.44 -13.11
C LYS A 221 -23.78 29.51 -14.14
N ASN A 222 -23.69 28.76 -15.25
CA ASN A 222 -24.65 28.76 -16.36
C ASN A 222 -25.35 27.38 -16.55
N GLY A 223 -25.28 26.44 -15.58
CA GLY A 223 -26.12 25.23 -15.55
C GLY A 223 -25.89 24.20 -16.65
N LYS A 224 -24.84 24.31 -17.47
CA LYS A 224 -24.53 23.32 -18.51
C LYS A 224 -23.20 22.61 -18.18
N GLY A 225 -23.32 21.32 -17.89
CA GLY A 225 -22.22 20.37 -17.76
C GLY A 225 -21.87 20.01 -16.32
N ASN A 226 -22.24 18.82 -15.92
CA ASN A 226 -21.69 18.15 -14.74
C ASN A 226 -20.36 17.54 -15.17
N GLU A 227 -19.25 18.04 -14.63
CA GLU A 227 -17.93 17.44 -14.81
C GLU A 227 -17.65 16.51 -13.64
N ASN A 228 -17.27 15.28 -13.90
CA ASN A 228 -16.72 14.38 -12.88
C ASN A 228 -15.22 14.62 -12.81
N LEU A 229 -14.75 15.18 -11.71
CA LEU A 229 -13.36 15.61 -11.54
C LEU A 229 -12.53 14.66 -10.68
N PHE A 230 -13.16 13.65 -10.08
CA PHE A 230 -12.49 12.76 -9.14
C PHE A 230 -12.72 11.30 -9.52
N PRO A 231 -11.64 10.53 -9.69
CA PRO A 231 -11.76 9.10 -9.96
C PRO A 231 -12.26 8.36 -8.72
N LYS A 232 -12.89 7.21 -8.95
CA LYS A 232 -13.09 6.22 -7.91
C LYS A 232 -11.77 5.55 -7.61
N PHE A 233 -11.46 5.40 -6.34
CA PHE A 233 -10.23 4.78 -5.89
C PHE A 233 -10.49 3.71 -4.83
N THR A 234 -9.57 2.76 -4.74
CA THR A 234 -9.49 1.79 -3.65
C THR A 234 -8.23 2.03 -2.86
N THR A 235 -8.34 2.07 -1.54
CA THR A 235 -7.18 2.11 -0.64
C THR A 235 -7.17 0.83 0.20
N TRP A 236 -6.05 0.14 0.20
CA TRP A 236 -5.77 -1.01 1.06
C TRP A 236 -4.88 -0.58 2.20
N ARG A 237 -5.11 -1.18 3.34
CA ARG A 237 -4.31 -0.98 4.55
C ARG A 237 -3.71 -2.30 5.00
N GLU A 238 -2.52 -2.25 5.55
CA GLU A 238 -1.83 -3.38 6.14
C GLU A 238 -1.47 -3.08 7.60
N GLN A 239 -1.39 -4.14 8.40
CA GLN A 239 -1.05 -3.99 9.80
C GLN A 239 0.45 -3.71 9.96
N ILE A 240 0.76 -2.52 10.47
CA ILE A 240 2.11 -2.10 10.80
C ILE A 240 2.31 -2.23 12.32
N ASP A 241 3.49 -2.75 12.72
CA ASP A 241 3.85 -2.98 14.12
C ASP A 241 2.84 -3.88 14.90
N GLY A 242 2.04 -4.67 14.18
CA GLY A 242 1.08 -5.59 14.76
C GLY A 242 -0.07 -4.91 15.51
N LYS A 243 -0.33 -3.61 15.29
CA LYS A 243 -1.34 -2.87 16.05
C LYS A 243 -2.30 -2.04 15.20
N TYR A 244 -1.79 -1.30 14.23
CA TYR A 244 -2.60 -0.37 13.44
C TYR A 244 -2.55 -0.71 11.97
N TRP A 245 -3.67 -0.50 11.28
CA TRP A 245 -3.82 -0.69 9.83
C TRP A 245 -3.52 0.61 9.11
N PHE A 246 -2.31 0.71 8.57
CA PHE A 246 -1.86 1.86 7.80
C PHE A 246 -2.16 1.68 6.31
N PRO A 247 -2.50 2.75 5.57
CA PRO A 247 -2.59 2.69 4.12
C PRO A 247 -1.24 2.29 3.54
N THR A 248 -1.22 1.31 2.64
CA THR A 248 -0.01 0.88 1.93
C THR A 248 -0.11 1.10 0.44
N TYR A 249 -1.34 1.04 -0.09
CA TYR A 249 -1.58 1.16 -1.51
C TYR A 249 -2.94 1.79 -1.81
N THR A 250 -2.94 2.79 -2.71
CA THR A 250 -4.16 3.34 -3.29
C THR A 250 -4.09 3.23 -4.80
N LYS A 251 -5.18 2.82 -5.43
CA LYS A 251 -5.32 2.72 -6.88
C LYS A 251 -6.63 3.32 -7.35
N ALA A 252 -6.55 4.12 -8.41
CA ALA A 252 -7.69 4.48 -9.24
C ALA A 252 -7.42 4.09 -10.70
N ASP A 253 -8.46 3.68 -11.41
CA ASP A 253 -8.46 3.42 -12.85
C ASP A 253 -9.88 3.73 -13.33
N ASP A 254 -10.10 4.96 -13.81
CA ASP A 254 -11.46 5.47 -14.05
C ASP A 254 -11.48 6.45 -15.25
N ILE A 255 -12.66 6.71 -15.78
CA ILE A 255 -12.86 7.68 -16.85
C ILE A 255 -13.48 8.94 -16.25
N LEU A 256 -12.76 10.05 -16.34
CA LEU A 256 -13.25 11.37 -15.96
C LEU A 256 -14.00 12.01 -17.12
N HIS A 257 -15.15 12.60 -16.83
CA HIS A 257 -16.01 13.23 -17.82
C HIS A 257 -15.89 14.75 -17.75
N PHE A 258 -15.18 15.35 -18.73
CA PHE A 258 -15.06 16.77 -18.87
C PHE A 258 -15.93 17.28 -20.01
N HIS A 259 -16.23 18.58 -20.03
CA HIS A 259 -16.95 19.20 -21.15
C HIS A 259 -16.16 19.13 -22.48
N THR A 260 -14.86 18.90 -22.42
CA THR A 260 -13.96 18.74 -23.58
C THR A 260 -13.87 17.29 -24.08
N GLY A 261 -14.40 16.34 -23.33
CA GLY A 261 -14.37 14.91 -23.63
C GLY A 261 -13.98 14.06 -22.43
N ASP A 262 -13.96 12.77 -22.64
CA ASP A 262 -13.59 11.80 -21.63
C ASP A 262 -12.09 11.60 -21.57
N ILE A 263 -11.56 11.49 -20.37
CA ILE A 263 -10.13 11.24 -20.12
C ILE A 263 -9.99 10.05 -19.19
N HIS A 264 -9.32 9.01 -19.65
CA HIS A 264 -8.99 7.86 -18.83
C HIS A 264 -7.78 8.20 -17.94
N ILE A 265 -7.96 8.04 -16.63
CA ILE A 265 -6.95 8.32 -15.63
C ILE A 265 -6.58 7.06 -14.86
N ARG A 266 -5.29 6.89 -14.60
CA ARG A 266 -4.75 5.91 -13.65
C ARG A 266 -4.00 6.64 -12.56
N GLU A 267 -4.31 6.30 -11.33
CA GLU A 267 -3.63 6.84 -10.16
C GLU A 267 -3.13 5.70 -9.29
N ILE A 268 -1.88 5.81 -8.84
CA ILE A 268 -1.25 4.88 -7.89
C ILE A 268 -0.56 5.70 -6.83
N VAL A 269 -0.92 5.45 -5.58
CA VAL A 269 -0.22 5.98 -4.41
C VAL A 269 0.29 4.82 -3.58
N LYS A 270 1.59 4.84 -3.25
CA LYS A 270 2.23 3.86 -2.37
C LYS A 270 2.72 4.54 -1.12
N TYR A 271 2.53 3.88 0.00
CA TYR A 271 2.99 4.34 1.31
C TYR A 271 3.93 3.28 1.88
N THR A 272 5.19 3.65 2.11
CA THR A 272 6.26 2.74 2.52
C THR A 272 7.08 3.32 3.66
N ASP A 273 7.99 2.52 4.18
CA ASP A 273 9.00 2.95 5.17
C ASP A 273 8.39 3.53 6.45
N TYR A 274 7.27 2.98 6.92
CA TYR A 274 6.66 3.39 8.17
C TYR A 274 7.60 3.15 9.35
N GLN A 275 7.89 4.22 10.11
CA GLN A 275 8.73 4.16 11.30
C GLN A 275 8.11 5.04 12.39
N ARG A 276 8.00 4.50 13.59
CA ARG A 276 7.51 5.26 14.73
C ARG A 276 8.59 6.21 15.24
N PHE A 277 8.26 7.50 15.36
CA PHE A 277 9.11 8.50 15.95
C PHE A 277 9.38 8.18 17.45
N GLY A 278 10.63 8.27 17.88
CA GLY A 278 11.01 7.96 19.28
C GLY A 278 11.28 6.49 19.58
N SER A 279 11.23 5.57 18.59
CA SER A 279 11.85 4.25 18.74
C SER A 279 13.35 4.42 18.83
N ASN A 280 14.00 3.84 19.85
CA ASN A 280 15.46 3.92 20.04
C ASN A 280 16.19 3.36 18.81
N VAL A 281 16.67 4.25 17.95
CA VAL A 281 17.52 3.88 16.83
C VAL A 281 18.91 3.58 17.38
N LYS A 282 19.29 2.30 17.43
CA LYS A 282 20.69 1.90 17.64
C LYS A 282 21.44 2.12 16.33
N ILE A 283 22.19 3.21 16.24
CA ILE A 283 23.10 3.42 15.10
C ILE A 283 24.43 2.78 15.45
N THR A 284 24.81 1.71 14.73
CA THR A 284 26.12 1.08 14.84
C THR A 284 27.04 1.73 13.81
N TYR A 285 27.99 2.54 14.28
CA TYR A 285 29.04 3.13 13.44
C TYR A 285 30.36 2.38 13.69
N GLU A 286 30.97 1.84 12.63
CA GLU A 286 32.26 1.10 12.71
C GLU A 286 32.30 -0.02 13.77
N GLY A 287 31.22 -0.76 13.96
CA GLY A 287 31.17 -1.86 14.91
C GLY A 287 31.01 -1.45 16.38
N LYS A 288 30.77 -0.17 16.67
CA LYS A 288 30.47 0.33 18.02
C LYS A 288 29.04 0.85 18.09
N GLU A 289 28.30 0.44 19.12
CA GLU A 289 26.96 0.98 19.40
C GLU A 289 27.09 2.40 19.96
N VAL A 290 26.42 3.36 19.32
CA VAL A 290 26.29 4.73 19.84
C VAL A 290 24.87 4.85 20.43
N GLN A 291 24.77 5.06 21.75
CA GLN A 291 23.49 5.35 22.40
C GLN A 291 23.24 6.86 22.34
N LYS A 292 22.08 7.25 21.78
CA LYS A 292 21.59 8.62 21.87
C LYS A 292 20.79 8.81 23.16
N ASP A 293 20.99 9.92 23.83
CA ASP A 293 20.15 10.32 24.96
C ASP A 293 18.75 10.77 24.49
N GLN A 294 17.87 11.02 25.46
CA GLN A 294 16.49 11.46 25.18
C GLN A 294 16.40 12.81 24.44
N ASN A 295 17.51 13.52 24.30
CA ASN A 295 17.60 14.81 23.60
C ASN A 295 18.29 14.69 22.23
N GLY A 296 18.58 13.46 21.75
CA GLY A 296 19.18 13.23 20.44
C GLY A 296 20.67 13.56 20.33
N GLN A 297 21.38 13.82 21.44
CA GLN A 297 22.82 14.07 21.43
C GLN A 297 23.62 12.77 21.58
N GLU A 298 24.70 12.67 20.81
CA GLU A 298 25.63 11.52 20.87
C GLU A 298 26.43 11.56 22.18
N LYS A 299 26.31 10.51 23.00
CA LYS A 299 27.09 10.33 24.19
C LYS A 299 28.36 9.56 23.82
N PRO A 300 29.59 10.06 24.15
CA PRO A 300 30.82 9.31 23.94
C PRO A 300 30.76 8.01 24.75
N ALA A 301 31.15 6.89 24.13
CA ALA A 301 31.30 5.63 24.84
C ALA A 301 32.32 5.82 25.97
N ASP A 302 31.90 5.63 27.22
CA ASP A 302 32.77 5.66 28.39
C ASP A 302 33.95 4.69 28.19
N SER A 303 35.14 5.27 28.17
CA SER A 303 36.36 4.52 28.28
C SER A 303 36.36 3.81 29.64
N LYS A 304 36.32 2.46 29.64
CA LYS A 304 36.51 1.66 30.85
C LYS A 304 37.78 2.15 31.56
N SER A 305 37.61 2.65 32.76
CA SER A 305 38.71 2.89 33.69
C SER A 305 39.48 1.58 33.92
N GLU A 306 40.71 1.55 33.52
CA GLU A 306 41.68 0.51 33.94
C GLU A 306 41.80 0.57 35.47
N GLU A 307 41.32 -0.47 36.12
CA GLU A 307 41.60 -0.74 37.52
C GLU A 307 43.06 -1.20 37.65
N LYS A 308 43.94 -0.38 38.23
CA LYS A 308 45.29 -0.77 38.60
C LYS A 308 45.23 -1.75 39.77
N PRO A 309 45.99 -2.86 39.76
CA PRO A 309 46.12 -3.72 40.93
C PRO A 309 46.88 -2.99 42.02
N LYS A 310 46.35 -3.04 43.23
CA LYS A 310 47.07 -2.64 44.45
C LYS A 310 48.01 -3.78 44.86
N GLU A 311 49.28 -3.45 45.02
CA GLU A 311 50.21 -4.19 45.87
C GLU A 311 49.80 -4.16 47.33
#